data_75eb8a26482b4db385e069c86566cb00
#
_entry.id   75eb8a26482b4db385e069c86566cb00
#
_cell.length_a   1.000
_cell.length_b   1.000
_cell.length_c   1.000
_cell.angle_alpha   90.00
_cell.angle_beta   90.00
_cell.angle_gamma   90.00
#
_symmetry.space_group_name_H-M   'P 1'
#
loop_
_entity.id
_entity.type
_entity.pdbx_description
1 polymer ?
#
loop_
_entity_poly.entity_id
_entity_poly.type
_entity_poly.pdbx_seq_one_letter_code
_entity_poly.pdbx_strand_id
1 'polypeptide(L)'
;MDLTHVIAERENKKIYRDGAKAIKVFAEGYSKADILNEALNTARVEETGLPIPKLLAVDTVNGQWAITTEFVEGDTLAALMAAHPEKEDEYLNLFVDIQMKVHACTCPMLNSLTEKMQRKISATDLDATTRYGLHTRLASMHVHKKVCHGDFNPSNIIIAPDGQWYIACHAGQRVR
;
A
#
# COMPACT_ATOMS: atom_id res chain seq x y z
N MET A 1 4.50 23.71 -3.18
CA MET A 1 3.70 22.52 -2.79
C MET A 1 2.31 23.02 -2.42
N ASP A 2 1.32 22.69 -3.25
CA ASP A 2 -0.06 23.12 -3.04
C ASP A 2 -0.81 22.01 -2.25
N LEU A 3 -1.35 22.36 -1.09
CA LEU A 3 -2.13 21.47 -0.22
C LEU A 3 -3.61 21.87 -0.16
N THR A 4 -4.12 22.51 -1.21
CA THR A 4 -5.54 22.94 -1.24
C THR A 4 -6.48 21.86 -1.76
N HIS A 5 -5.98 20.96 -2.63
CA HIS A 5 -6.78 19.92 -3.25
C HIS A 5 -6.63 18.57 -2.55
N VAL A 6 -7.52 18.31 -1.58
CA VAL A 6 -7.58 17.02 -0.86
C VAL A 6 -8.24 15.97 -1.75
N ILE A 7 -7.57 14.85 -2.01
CA ILE A 7 -8.10 13.71 -2.79
C ILE A 7 -8.49 12.52 -1.91
N ALA A 8 -7.91 12.40 -0.71
CA ALA A 8 -8.31 11.38 0.27
C ALA A 8 -7.96 11.84 1.69
N GLU A 9 -8.81 11.47 2.65
CA GLU A 9 -8.60 11.75 4.07
C GLU A 9 -8.83 10.46 4.87
N ARG A 10 -7.92 10.21 5.82
CA ARG A 10 -7.96 9.11 6.77
C ARG A 10 -7.61 9.66 8.17
N GLU A 11 -7.90 8.90 9.20
CA GLU A 11 -7.66 9.32 10.59
C GLU A 11 -6.23 9.85 10.84
N ASN A 12 -5.22 9.21 10.23
CA ASN A 12 -3.80 9.50 10.50
C ASN A 12 -3.05 10.08 9.30
N LYS A 13 -3.73 10.45 8.21
CA LYS A 13 -3.10 10.99 7.01
C LYS A 13 -4.09 11.64 6.05
N LYS A 14 -3.61 12.66 5.33
CA LYS A 14 -4.32 13.30 4.21
C LYS A 14 -3.50 13.19 2.95
N ILE A 15 -4.16 13.03 1.82
CA ILE A 15 -3.52 12.98 0.51
C ILE A 15 -4.03 14.16 -0.29
N TYR A 16 -3.08 14.90 -0.82
CA TYR A 16 -3.32 16.08 -1.64
C TYR A 16 -2.83 15.84 -3.05
N ARG A 17 -3.46 16.50 -4.03
CA ARG A 17 -2.96 16.60 -5.39
C ARG A 17 -2.29 17.94 -5.58
N ASP A 18 -1.05 17.94 -6.08
CA ASP A 18 -0.31 19.12 -6.52
C ASP A 18 0.21 18.87 -7.95
N GLY A 19 -0.60 19.27 -8.95
CA GLY A 19 -0.32 18.99 -10.36
C GLY A 19 -0.20 17.50 -10.65
N ALA A 20 0.97 17.07 -11.09
CA ALA A 20 1.30 15.67 -11.38
C ALA A 20 1.82 14.89 -10.14
N LYS A 21 1.59 15.39 -8.93
CA LYS A 21 2.07 14.79 -7.69
C LYS A 21 0.93 14.48 -6.74
N ALA A 22 1.04 13.37 -6.04
CA ALA A 22 0.23 13.03 -4.88
C ALA A 22 1.10 13.16 -3.61
N ILE A 23 0.63 13.95 -2.65
CA ILE A 23 1.37 14.28 -1.43
C ILE A 23 0.61 13.69 -0.25
N LYS A 24 1.16 12.64 0.35
CA LYS A 24 0.63 12.00 1.55
C LYS A 24 1.26 12.66 2.78
N VAL A 25 0.50 13.47 3.49
CA VAL A 25 0.90 14.12 4.74
C VAL A 25 0.41 13.28 5.92
N PHE A 26 1.30 12.96 6.84
CA PHE A 26 1.02 12.16 8.03
C PHE A 26 0.64 13.06 9.21
N ALA A 27 -0.27 12.58 10.05
CA ALA A 27 -0.67 13.29 11.27
C ALA A 27 0.53 13.50 12.21
N GLU A 28 0.45 14.54 13.04
CA GLU A 28 1.41 14.80 14.09
C GLU A 28 1.54 13.58 15.02
N GLY A 29 2.77 13.25 15.42
CA GLY A 29 3.05 12.07 16.24
C GLY A 29 3.13 10.73 15.51
N TYR A 30 2.88 10.70 14.19
CA TYR A 30 3.08 9.46 13.43
C TYR A 30 4.55 9.05 13.42
N SER A 31 4.84 7.76 13.55
CA SER A 31 6.19 7.25 13.65
C SER A 31 7.03 7.58 12.41
N LYS A 32 8.09 8.37 12.60
CA LYS A 32 9.07 8.67 11.54
C LYS A 32 9.65 7.40 10.93
N ALA A 33 9.95 6.39 11.75
CA ALA A 33 10.50 5.13 11.29
C ALA A 33 9.52 4.38 10.37
N ASP A 34 8.21 4.41 10.68
CA ASP A 34 7.20 3.78 9.85
C ASP A 34 7.04 4.50 8.50
N ILE A 35 7.11 5.85 8.49
CA ILE A 35 7.05 6.66 7.26
C ILE A 35 8.24 6.35 6.36
N LEU A 36 9.45 6.39 6.91
CA LEU A 36 10.67 6.09 6.14
C LEU A 36 10.67 4.64 5.64
N ASN A 37 10.15 3.72 6.43
CA ASN A 37 10.01 2.32 6.05
C ASN A 37 8.96 2.13 4.94
N GLU A 38 7.85 2.89 4.97
CA GLU A 38 6.87 2.91 3.88
C GLU A 38 7.51 3.40 2.58
N ALA A 39 8.24 4.51 2.62
CA ALA A 39 8.92 5.05 1.45
C ALA A 39 9.99 4.09 0.90
N LEU A 40 10.78 3.48 1.78
CA LEU A 40 11.79 2.49 1.39
C LEU A 40 11.16 1.27 0.72
N ASN A 41 10.04 0.77 1.24
CA ASN A 41 9.34 -0.35 0.62
C ASN A 41 8.74 0.03 -0.73
N THR A 42 8.23 1.27 -0.89
CA THR A 42 7.77 1.78 -2.19
C THR A 42 8.92 1.77 -3.21
N ALA A 43 10.07 2.34 -2.87
CA ALA A 43 11.24 2.34 -3.75
C ALA A 43 11.69 0.91 -4.14
N ARG A 44 11.66 -0.04 -3.20
CA ARG A 44 12.00 -1.44 -3.46
C ARG A 44 11.00 -2.13 -4.41
N VAL A 45 9.72 -1.80 -4.30
CA VAL A 45 8.69 -2.35 -5.21
C VAL A 45 8.82 -1.73 -6.60
N GLU A 46 9.20 -0.44 -6.72
CA GLU A 46 9.49 0.17 -8.03
C GLU A 46 10.53 -0.62 -8.82
N GLU A 47 11.59 -1.11 -8.15
CA GLU A 47 12.65 -1.92 -8.78
C GLU A 47 12.15 -3.26 -9.35
N THR A 48 10.97 -3.73 -8.92
CA THR A 48 10.37 -4.96 -9.47
C THR A 48 9.70 -4.76 -10.82
N GLY A 49 9.48 -3.51 -11.23
CA GLY A 49 8.73 -3.16 -12.44
C GLY A 49 7.21 -3.26 -12.30
N LEU A 50 6.68 -3.52 -11.09
CA LEU A 50 5.24 -3.41 -10.87
C LEU A 50 4.76 -1.98 -11.12
N PRO A 51 3.61 -1.80 -11.82
CA PRO A 51 3.03 -0.48 -12.02
C PRO A 51 2.52 0.10 -10.69
N ILE A 52 3.33 0.95 -10.10
CA ILE A 52 2.98 1.75 -8.91
C ILE A 52 3.36 3.20 -9.17
N PRO A 53 2.71 4.19 -8.52
CA PRO A 53 3.15 5.58 -8.57
C PRO A 53 4.58 5.70 -8.04
N LYS A 54 5.50 6.29 -8.81
CA LYS A 54 6.90 6.42 -8.42
C LYS A 54 7.06 7.31 -7.20
N LEU A 55 7.96 6.93 -6.32
CA LEU A 55 8.38 7.75 -5.18
C LEU A 55 9.22 8.93 -5.68
N LEU A 56 8.83 10.16 -5.35
CA LEU A 56 9.51 11.38 -5.77
C LEU A 56 10.28 12.03 -4.64
N ALA A 57 9.72 12.06 -3.43
CA ALA A 57 10.36 12.68 -2.28
C ALA A 57 9.81 12.15 -0.94
N VAL A 58 10.62 12.29 0.08
CA VAL A 58 10.21 12.18 1.49
C VAL A 58 10.76 13.41 2.19
N ASP A 59 9.88 14.25 2.70
CA ASP A 59 10.26 15.50 3.36
C ASP A 59 9.26 15.90 4.46
N THR A 60 9.31 17.15 4.89
CA THR A 60 8.35 17.70 5.84
C THR A 60 7.60 18.88 5.23
N VAL A 61 6.29 18.91 5.45
CA VAL A 61 5.40 19.99 5.03
C VAL A 61 4.66 20.53 6.24
N ASN A 62 4.81 21.81 6.54
CA ASN A 62 4.24 22.45 7.73
C ASN A 62 4.59 21.72 9.04
N GLY A 63 5.83 21.18 9.14
CA GLY A 63 6.29 20.43 10.30
C GLY A 63 5.84 18.95 10.36
N GLN A 64 5.00 18.52 9.46
CA GLN A 64 4.53 17.13 9.35
C GLN A 64 5.29 16.37 8.27
N TRP A 65 5.57 15.09 8.50
CA TRP A 65 6.19 14.23 7.49
C TRP A 65 5.27 13.99 6.31
N ALA A 66 5.85 13.98 5.11
CA ALA A 66 5.14 13.72 3.88
C ALA A 66 5.92 12.78 2.95
N ILE A 67 5.17 11.94 2.24
CA ILE A 67 5.67 11.13 1.11
C ILE A 67 5.01 11.68 -0.14
N THR A 68 5.82 12.06 -1.13
CA THR A 68 5.38 12.54 -2.44
C THR A 68 5.61 11.45 -3.48
N THR A 69 4.57 11.13 -4.23
CA THR A 69 4.63 10.19 -5.37
C THR A 69 4.11 10.86 -6.64
N GLU A 70 4.28 10.21 -7.78
CA GLU A 70 3.55 10.56 -8.99
C GLU A 70 2.04 10.50 -8.72
N PHE A 71 1.28 11.44 -9.30
CA PHE A 71 -0.17 11.35 -9.35
C PHE A 71 -0.57 10.59 -10.61
N VAL A 72 -1.25 9.48 -10.46
CA VAL A 72 -1.81 8.72 -11.58
C VAL A 72 -3.24 9.17 -11.80
N GLU A 73 -3.51 9.71 -13.00
CA GLU A 73 -4.88 10.01 -13.42
C GLU A 73 -5.62 8.73 -13.79
N GLY A 74 -6.90 8.65 -13.40
CA GLY A 74 -7.76 7.51 -13.70
C GLY A 74 -8.79 7.27 -12.62
N ASP A 75 -9.64 6.28 -12.86
CA ASP A 75 -10.66 5.85 -11.91
C ASP A 75 -10.19 4.63 -11.14
N THR A 76 -10.64 4.51 -9.88
CA THR A 76 -10.38 3.28 -9.15
C THR A 76 -11.20 2.13 -9.75
N LEU A 77 -10.63 0.92 -9.71
CA LEU A 77 -11.36 -0.27 -10.16
C LEU A 77 -12.70 -0.42 -9.41
N ALA A 78 -12.74 -0.06 -8.13
CA ALA A 78 -13.99 -0.05 -7.35
C ALA A 78 -15.02 0.94 -7.91
N ALA A 79 -14.60 2.13 -8.35
CA ALA A 79 -15.51 3.11 -8.97
C ALA A 79 -16.05 2.60 -10.32
N LEU A 80 -15.17 1.98 -11.13
CA LEU A 80 -15.58 1.37 -12.41
C LEU A 80 -16.56 0.21 -12.22
N MET A 81 -16.32 -0.66 -11.23
CA MET A 81 -17.26 -1.75 -10.89
C MET A 81 -18.62 -1.20 -10.46
N ALA A 82 -18.64 -0.13 -9.67
CA ALA A 82 -19.89 0.51 -9.25
C ALA A 82 -20.62 1.21 -10.39
N ALA A 83 -19.90 1.82 -11.33
CA ALA A 83 -20.45 2.53 -12.48
C ALA A 83 -20.93 1.59 -13.59
N HIS A 84 -20.34 0.40 -13.70
CA HIS A 84 -20.56 -0.57 -14.76
C HIS A 84 -20.81 -1.98 -14.22
N PRO A 85 -21.92 -2.21 -13.50
CA PRO A 85 -22.22 -3.53 -12.92
C PRO A 85 -22.40 -4.62 -13.99
N GLU A 86 -22.74 -4.25 -15.23
CA GLU A 86 -22.81 -5.16 -16.36
C GLU A 86 -21.46 -5.76 -16.77
N LYS A 87 -20.35 -5.18 -16.30
CA LYS A 87 -18.96 -5.64 -16.53
C LYS A 87 -18.31 -6.28 -15.30
N GLU A 88 -19.11 -6.70 -14.32
CA GLU A 88 -18.59 -7.23 -13.06
C GLU A 88 -17.58 -8.36 -13.27
N ASP A 89 -17.88 -9.33 -14.11
CA ASP A 89 -17.01 -10.46 -14.41
C ASP A 89 -15.68 -10.02 -15.06
N GLU A 90 -15.72 -9.02 -15.95
CA GLU A 90 -14.51 -8.46 -16.58
C GLU A 90 -13.61 -7.82 -15.54
N TYR A 91 -14.18 -7.01 -14.65
CA TYR A 91 -13.41 -6.34 -13.60
C TYR A 91 -12.91 -7.29 -12.51
N LEU A 92 -13.67 -8.32 -12.16
CA LEU A 92 -13.21 -9.35 -11.23
C LEU A 92 -12.05 -10.15 -11.82
N ASN A 93 -12.11 -10.52 -13.09
CA ASN A 93 -11.00 -11.19 -13.77
C ASN A 93 -9.76 -10.29 -13.80
N LEU A 94 -9.90 -9.01 -14.16
CA LEU A 94 -8.81 -8.04 -14.13
C LEU A 94 -8.20 -7.92 -12.73
N PHE A 95 -9.03 -7.85 -11.69
CA PHE A 95 -8.59 -7.79 -10.30
C PHE A 95 -7.73 -9.00 -9.90
N VAL A 96 -8.19 -10.20 -10.25
CA VAL A 96 -7.47 -11.46 -9.99
C VAL A 96 -6.15 -11.49 -10.78
N ASP A 97 -6.18 -11.09 -12.06
CA ASP A 97 -4.98 -11.06 -12.90
C ASP A 97 -3.91 -10.11 -12.35
N ILE A 98 -4.31 -8.93 -11.87
CA ILE A 98 -3.40 -7.98 -11.22
C ILE A 98 -2.82 -8.61 -9.94
N GLN A 99 -3.65 -9.25 -9.12
CA GLN A 99 -3.18 -9.94 -7.91
C GLN A 99 -2.15 -11.04 -8.24
N MET A 100 -2.41 -11.81 -9.27
CA MET A 100 -1.49 -12.86 -9.73
C MET A 100 -0.15 -12.28 -10.20
N LYS A 101 -0.17 -11.14 -10.90
CA LYS A 101 1.06 -10.42 -11.31
C LYS A 101 1.84 -9.92 -10.10
N VAL A 102 1.18 -9.36 -9.09
CA VAL A 102 1.82 -8.97 -7.82
C VAL A 102 2.50 -10.17 -7.16
N HIS A 103 1.79 -11.29 -7.05
CA HIS A 103 2.29 -12.51 -6.43
C HIS A 103 3.38 -13.23 -7.27
N ALA A 104 3.48 -12.94 -8.55
CA ALA A 104 4.57 -13.44 -9.40
C ALA A 104 5.89 -12.69 -9.17
N CYS A 105 5.82 -11.47 -8.61
CA CYS A 105 7.01 -10.68 -8.30
C CYS A 105 7.73 -11.19 -7.06
N THR A 106 9.05 -11.06 -7.08
CA THR A 106 9.92 -11.29 -5.92
C THR A 106 10.67 -10.02 -5.60
N CYS A 107 10.71 -9.65 -4.33
CA CYS A 107 11.47 -8.51 -3.84
C CYS A 107 12.16 -8.89 -2.52
N PRO A 108 13.37 -9.48 -2.58
CA PRO A 108 14.04 -10.05 -1.41
C PRO A 108 14.35 -9.01 -0.32
N MET A 109 14.43 -7.74 -0.71
CA MET A 109 14.74 -6.64 0.22
C MET A 109 13.52 -6.11 0.97
N LEU A 110 12.29 -6.53 0.61
CA LEU A 110 11.10 -6.16 1.38
C LEU A 110 11.14 -6.75 2.79
N ASN A 111 10.58 -6.01 3.71
CA ASN A 111 10.45 -6.48 5.09
C ASN A 111 9.60 -7.75 5.16
N SER A 112 10.08 -8.73 5.92
CA SER A 112 9.38 -9.98 6.14
C SER A 112 8.06 -9.73 6.87
N LEU A 113 6.96 -10.21 6.31
CA LEU A 113 5.67 -10.20 6.98
C LEU A 113 5.69 -11.04 8.25
N THR A 114 6.33 -12.21 8.20
CA THR A 114 6.46 -13.10 9.36
C THR A 114 7.11 -12.37 10.54
N GLU A 115 8.21 -11.65 10.30
CA GLU A 115 8.87 -10.86 11.35
C GLU A 115 7.97 -9.73 11.88
N LYS A 116 7.25 -9.05 11.00
CA LYS A 116 6.28 -8.02 11.38
C LYS A 116 5.17 -8.61 12.26
N MET A 117 4.62 -9.76 11.89
CA MET A 117 3.58 -10.43 12.66
C MET A 117 4.11 -10.91 14.02
N GLN A 118 5.34 -11.45 14.07
CA GLN A 118 5.98 -11.82 15.34
C GLN A 118 6.08 -10.62 16.28
N ARG A 119 6.58 -9.48 15.79
CA ARG A 119 6.65 -8.26 16.61
C ARG A 119 5.27 -7.81 17.10
N LYS A 120 4.27 -7.85 16.23
CA LYS A 120 2.90 -7.46 16.60
C LYS A 120 2.30 -8.39 17.66
N ILE A 121 2.46 -9.71 17.52
CA ILE A 121 1.99 -10.68 18.52
C ILE A 121 2.67 -10.40 19.86
N SER A 122 4.00 -10.18 19.85
CA SER A 122 4.76 -9.90 21.08
C SER A 122 4.34 -8.60 21.77
N ALA A 123 3.86 -7.62 21.03
CA ALA A 123 3.41 -6.32 21.52
C ALA A 123 1.94 -6.28 21.99
N THR A 124 1.22 -7.41 21.93
CA THR A 124 -0.17 -7.46 22.39
C THR A 124 -0.27 -7.68 23.91
N ASP A 125 -1.37 -7.23 24.51
CA ASP A 125 -1.71 -7.48 25.92
C ASP A 125 -2.34 -8.86 26.17
N LEU A 126 -2.27 -9.77 25.19
CA LEU A 126 -2.75 -11.14 25.32
C LEU A 126 -1.91 -11.91 26.35
N ASP A 127 -2.53 -12.92 27.00
CA ASP A 127 -1.81 -13.79 27.91
C ASP A 127 -0.68 -14.59 27.23
N ALA A 128 0.28 -15.06 28.02
CA ALA A 128 1.47 -15.73 27.50
C ALA A 128 1.17 -16.99 26.70
N THR A 129 0.15 -17.76 27.09
CA THR A 129 -0.25 -19.00 26.42
C THR A 129 -0.82 -18.70 25.04
N THR A 130 -1.69 -17.71 24.95
CA THR A 130 -2.27 -17.27 23.67
C THR A 130 -1.17 -16.72 22.74
N ARG A 131 -0.27 -15.86 23.24
CA ARG A 131 0.87 -15.37 22.44
C ARG A 131 1.75 -16.51 21.93
N TYR A 132 2.08 -17.46 22.78
CA TYR A 132 2.85 -18.65 22.40
C TYR A 132 2.16 -19.45 21.30
N GLY A 133 0.86 -19.71 21.45
CA GLY A 133 0.06 -20.40 20.44
C GLY A 133 0.05 -19.68 19.09
N LEU A 134 -0.08 -18.33 19.10
CA LEU A 134 -0.02 -17.51 17.88
C LEU A 134 1.36 -17.54 17.22
N HIS A 135 2.45 -17.45 18.00
CA HIS A 135 3.82 -17.58 17.49
C HIS A 135 4.07 -18.96 16.87
N THR A 136 3.63 -20.02 17.53
CA THR A 136 3.77 -21.42 17.04
C THR A 136 3.02 -21.58 15.72
N ARG A 137 1.77 -21.09 15.65
CA ARG A 137 0.96 -21.14 14.44
C ARG A 137 1.60 -20.35 13.29
N LEU A 138 2.12 -19.13 13.57
CA LEU A 138 2.82 -18.32 12.60
C LEU A 138 4.09 -19.00 12.08
N ALA A 139 4.86 -19.64 12.97
CA ALA A 139 6.07 -20.36 12.60
C ALA A 139 5.81 -21.60 11.74
N SER A 140 4.63 -22.21 11.86
CA SER A 140 4.21 -23.36 11.04
C SER A 140 3.71 -22.98 9.63
N MET A 141 3.47 -21.69 9.36
CA MET A 141 3.03 -21.23 8.05
C MET A 141 4.16 -21.27 7.03
N HIS A 142 3.81 -21.65 5.81
CA HIS A 142 4.79 -21.68 4.71
C HIS A 142 5.31 -20.26 4.40
N VAL A 143 6.64 -20.14 4.35
CA VAL A 143 7.30 -18.86 4.03
C VAL A 143 7.40 -18.69 2.51
N HIS A 144 6.73 -17.69 1.98
CA HIS A 144 6.85 -17.27 0.58
C HIS A 144 7.74 -16.02 0.46
N LYS A 145 8.46 -15.90 -0.64
CA LYS A 145 9.25 -14.70 -0.99
C LYS A 145 8.52 -13.81 -2.01
N LYS A 146 7.19 -13.90 -2.05
CA LYS A 146 6.36 -13.16 -2.99
C LYS A 146 6.04 -11.77 -2.45
N VAL A 147 5.91 -10.81 -3.36
CA VAL A 147 5.39 -9.49 -3.00
C VAL A 147 3.92 -9.62 -2.60
N CYS A 148 3.56 -9.03 -1.48
CA CYS A 148 2.19 -8.92 -1.02
C CYS A 148 1.87 -7.46 -0.70
N HIS A 149 0.75 -6.96 -1.20
CA HIS A 149 0.31 -5.57 -0.97
C HIS A 149 -0.16 -5.32 0.47
N GLY A 150 -0.84 -6.28 1.06
CA GLY A 150 -1.34 -6.22 2.45
C GLY A 150 -2.68 -5.53 2.64
N ASP A 151 -3.14 -4.78 1.64
CA ASP A 151 -4.47 -4.16 1.57
C ASP A 151 -4.92 -4.15 0.10
N PHE A 152 -4.82 -5.32 -0.55
CA PHE A 152 -5.17 -5.46 -1.95
C PHE A 152 -6.69 -5.50 -2.10
N ASN A 153 -7.24 -4.43 -2.62
CA ASN A 153 -8.67 -4.28 -2.88
C ASN A 153 -8.89 -3.36 -4.09
N PRO A 154 -10.07 -3.38 -4.73
CA PRO A 154 -10.32 -2.60 -5.95
C PRO A 154 -10.19 -1.08 -5.79
N SER A 155 -10.34 -0.54 -4.57
CA SER A 155 -10.16 0.90 -4.32
C SER A 155 -8.68 1.32 -4.34
N ASN A 156 -7.75 0.38 -4.27
CA ASN A 156 -6.31 0.61 -4.35
C ASN A 156 -5.73 0.28 -5.74
N ILE A 157 -6.57 0.08 -6.74
CA ILE A 157 -6.18 -0.10 -8.14
C ILE A 157 -6.75 1.05 -8.95
N ILE A 158 -5.90 1.77 -9.66
CA ILE A 158 -6.28 2.86 -10.57
C ILE A 158 -6.15 2.33 -11.99
N ILE A 159 -7.17 2.55 -12.78
CA ILE A 159 -7.18 2.28 -14.22
C ILE A 159 -7.04 3.63 -14.93
N ALA A 160 -5.91 3.83 -15.58
CA ALA A 160 -5.63 5.04 -16.34
C ALA A 160 -6.42 5.07 -17.67
N PRO A 161 -6.60 6.24 -18.31
CA PRO A 161 -7.37 6.36 -19.55
C PRO A 161 -6.85 5.52 -20.72
N ASP A 162 -5.58 5.16 -20.71
CA ASP A 162 -4.95 4.28 -21.71
C ASP A 162 -5.14 2.77 -21.41
N GLY A 163 -5.86 2.45 -20.32
CA GLY A 163 -6.10 1.08 -19.87
C GLY A 163 -4.97 0.49 -19.01
N GLN A 164 -3.88 1.22 -18.78
CA GLN A 164 -2.83 0.79 -17.88
C GLN A 164 -3.35 0.82 -16.43
N TRP A 165 -3.05 -0.22 -15.66
CA TRP A 165 -3.39 -0.27 -14.25
C TRP A 165 -2.19 0.12 -13.37
N TYR A 166 -2.49 0.69 -12.21
CA TYR A 166 -1.51 1.03 -11.18
C TYR A 166 -2.04 0.63 -9.80
N ILE A 167 -1.14 0.17 -8.95
CA ILE A 167 -1.48 -0.13 -7.55
C ILE A 167 -1.13 1.09 -6.72
N ALA A 168 -2.14 1.80 -6.24
CA ALA A 168 -1.97 2.97 -5.40
C ALA A 168 -2.12 2.61 -3.92
N CYS A 169 -1.10 2.88 -3.13
CA CYS A 169 -1.15 2.70 -1.69
C CYS A 169 -1.62 3.96 -0.99
N HIS A 170 -2.93 4.11 -0.83
CA HIS A 170 -3.49 5.15 0.04
C HIS A 170 -3.49 4.77 1.52
N ALA A 171 -3.41 3.50 1.85
CA ALA A 171 -3.14 2.99 3.18
C ALA A 171 -1.74 2.40 3.20
N GLY A 172 -0.92 2.76 4.16
CA GLY A 172 0.48 2.32 4.23
C GLY A 172 0.65 0.86 3.80
N GLN A 173 1.60 0.66 2.89
CA GLN A 173 1.91 -0.68 2.40
C GLN A 173 2.24 -1.55 3.61
N ARG A 174 1.32 -2.37 3.98
CA ARG A 174 1.60 -3.47 4.88
C ARG A 174 1.89 -4.66 3.99
N VAL A 175 3.15 -4.85 3.65
CA VAL A 175 3.58 -6.08 3.00
C VAL A 175 3.13 -7.24 3.90
N ARG A 176 2.26 -8.07 3.40
CA ARG A 176 1.92 -9.35 3.99
C ARG A 176 2.79 -10.43 3.40
#